data_17361ee3feea45e6a0e28eab3adb3578
#
_entry.id   17361ee3feea45e6a0e28eab3adb3578
#
_cell.length_a   1.000
_cell.length_b   1.000
_cell.length_c   1.000
_cell.angle_alpha   90.00
_cell.angle_beta   90.00
_cell.angle_gamma   90.00
#
_symmetry.space_group_name_H-M   'P 1'
#
loop_
_entity.id
_entity.type
_entity.pdbx_description
1 polymer ?
#
loop_
_entity_poly.entity_id
_entity_poly.type
_entity_poly.pdbx_seq_one_letter_code
_entity_poly.pdbx_strand_id
1 'polypeptide(L)'
;MPFRKDHLQLVTDAGATLDIGWAYGTPYSLDPINGVDVDVQTAQGVNQVGVSVERQSVAGVSRELIIHCHSSHGDADAELLLEKLPYFTSGTMYLVDKFFCRFVLSKTPYTKSIHPYPVLDFMLFCPKPFWYNLQAQSFCINGFVPSFRLPVNYSKPHRFG
;
A
#
# COMPACT_ATOMS: atom_id res chain seq x y z
N MET A 1 10.36 20.00 -4.98
CA MET A 1 9.58 19.35 -6.04
C MET A 1 8.12 19.32 -5.64
N PRO A 2 7.19 19.61 -6.54
CA PRO A 2 5.78 19.47 -6.20
C PRO A 2 5.52 18.00 -5.85
N PHE A 3 4.71 17.78 -4.83
CA PHE A 3 4.32 16.46 -4.36
C PHE A 3 3.46 15.78 -5.45
N ARG A 4 4.01 14.75 -6.07
CA ARG A 4 3.32 14.00 -7.14
C ARG A 4 2.50 12.87 -6.51
N LYS A 5 1.23 13.09 -6.32
CA LYS A 5 0.30 12.17 -5.64
C LYS A 5 -0.10 10.94 -6.48
N ASP A 6 0.22 10.95 -7.74
CA ASP A 6 -0.25 9.99 -8.74
C ASP A 6 0.81 8.97 -9.18
N HIS A 7 2.03 9.01 -8.64
CA HIS A 7 3.08 8.07 -8.99
C HIS A 7 3.03 6.81 -8.13
N LEU A 8 2.80 5.69 -8.79
CA LEU A 8 2.91 4.36 -8.22
C LEU A 8 3.92 3.55 -9.02
N GLN A 9 4.90 2.97 -8.35
CA GLN A 9 5.83 2.03 -8.94
C GLN A 9 5.58 0.64 -8.36
N LEU A 10 5.39 -0.34 -9.22
CA LEU A 10 5.33 -1.75 -8.85
C LEU A 10 6.65 -2.42 -9.19
N VAL A 11 7.27 -3.04 -8.21
CA VAL A 11 8.48 -3.85 -8.39
C VAL A 11 8.15 -5.28 -8.00
N THR A 12 8.15 -6.18 -8.97
CA THR A 12 7.88 -7.59 -8.72
C THR A 12 9.10 -8.29 -8.12
N ASP A 13 8.86 -9.36 -7.38
CA ASP A 13 9.95 -10.17 -6.83
C ASP A 13 10.78 -10.86 -7.93
N ALA A 14 10.23 -10.98 -9.14
CA ALA A 14 10.94 -11.44 -10.35
C ALA A 14 11.82 -10.35 -10.99
N GLY A 15 11.81 -9.12 -10.48
CA GLY A 15 12.62 -8.01 -10.96
C GLY A 15 11.98 -7.14 -12.03
N ALA A 16 10.73 -7.37 -12.41
CA ALA A 16 10.02 -6.48 -13.32
C ALA A 16 9.60 -5.20 -12.60
N THR A 17 9.77 -4.07 -13.26
CA THR A 17 9.37 -2.75 -12.76
C THR A 17 8.30 -2.15 -13.66
N LEU A 18 7.29 -1.57 -13.05
CA LEU A 18 6.19 -0.89 -13.72
C LEU A 18 5.95 0.45 -13.06
N ASP A 19 6.07 1.52 -13.84
CA ASP A 19 5.78 2.89 -13.41
C ASP A 19 4.39 3.31 -13.91
N ILE A 20 3.56 3.80 -13.00
CA ILE A 20 2.21 4.25 -13.27
C ILE A 20 2.08 5.69 -12.77
N GLY A 21 1.61 6.58 -13.61
CA GLY A 21 1.37 7.97 -13.26
C GLY A 21 1.56 8.91 -14.44
N TRP A 22 0.56 9.73 -14.67
CA TRP A 22 0.53 10.68 -15.78
C TRP A 22 1.74 11.64 -15.79
N ALA A 23 2.17 12.08 -14.62
CA ALA A 23 3.25 13.05 -14.47
C ALA A 23 4.64 12.53 -14.89
N TYR A 24 4.78 11.23 -15.12
CA TYR A 24 6.06 10.58 -15.47
C TYR A 24 6.20 10.27 -16.96
N GLY A 25 5.27 10.75 -17.79
CA GLY A 25 5.29 10.46 -19.22
C GLY A 25 4.98 9.00 -19.54
N THR A 26 4.43 8.26 -18.57
CA THR A 26 3.96 6.90 -18.79
C THR A 26 2.58 6.92 -19.45
N PRO A 27 2.24 5.92 -20.28
CA PRO A 27 0.93 5.84 -20.90
C PRO A 27 -0.18 5.40 -19.92
N TYR A 28 0.14 5.29 -18.64
CA TYR A 28 -0.74 4.74 -17.62
C TYR A 28 -1.17 5.80 -16.62
N SER A 29 -2.45 5.81 -16.29
CA SER A 29 -2.98 6.53 -15.15
C SER A 29 -3.70 5.60 -14.18
N LEU A 30 -3.81 6.02 -12.94
CA LEU A 30 -4.30 5.23 -11.84
C LEU A 30 -5.49 5.92 -11.17
N ASP A 31 -6.54 5.15 -10.89
CA ASP A 31 -7.61 5.60 -10.00
C ASP A 31 -7.12 5.61 -8.52
N PRO A 32 -7.76 6.40 -7.67
CA PRO A 32 -7.39 6.44 -6.25
C PRO A 32 -7.41 5.06 -5.60
N ILE A 33 -6.34 4.74 -4.86
CA ILE A 33 -6.24 3.48 -4.12
C ILE A 33 -7.04 3.60 -2.82
N ASN A 34 -7.84 2.58 -2.53
CA ASN A 34 -8.64 2.52 -1.30
C ASN A 34 -7.77 2.55 -0.04
N GLY A 35 -8.31 3.18 1.00
CA GLY A 35 -7.73 3.20 2.34
C GLY A 35 -7.76 1.84 3.04
N VAL A 36 -7.46 1.84 4.31
CA VAL A 36 -7.51 0.66 5.19
C VAL A 36 -8.60 0.87 6.22
N ASP A 37 -9.51 -0.10 6.32
CA ASP A 37 -10.50 -0.13 7.38
C ASP A 37 -9.89 -0.81 8.62
N VAL A 38 -10.05 -0.16 9.76
CA VAL A 38 -9.61 -0.67 11.06
C VAL A 38 -10.83 -1.20 11.80
N ASP A 39 -10.80 -2.46 12.17
CA ASP A 39 -11.83 -3.03 13.05
C ASP A 39 -11.57 -2.57 14.50
N VAL A 40 -12.51 -1.82 15.04
CA VAL A 40 -12.44 -1.27 16.39
C VAL A 40 -13.51 -1.91 17.26
N GLN A 41 -13.09 -2.76 18.19
CA GLN A 41 -13.98 -3.33 19.20
C GLN A 41 -14.05 -2.38 20.39
N THR A 42 -15.28 -2.03 20.76
CA THR A 42 -15.57 -1.11 21.85
C THR A 42 -16.46 -1.74 22.89
N ALA A 43 -16.30 -1.36 24.16
CA ALA A 43 -17.20 -1.69 25.23
C ALA A 43 -17.69 -0.42 25.93
N GLN A 44 -18.92 -0.46 26.43
CA GLN A 44 -19.50 0.59 27.23
C GLN A 44 -19.87 0.06 28.60
N GLY A 45 -19.29 0.66 29.62
CA GLY A 45 -19.63 0.34 31.01
C GLY A 45 -20.96 0.98 31.45
N VAL A 46 -21.55 0.43 32.48
CA VAL A 46 -22.75 1.02 33.12
C VAL A 46 -22.39 2.39 33.68
N ASN A 47 -23.13 3.41 33.32
CA ASN A 47 -22.91 4.83 33.70
C ASN A 47 -21.65 5.47 33.07
N GLN A 48 -21.06 4.88 32.05
CA GLN A 48 -19.96 5.49 31.32
C GLN A 48 -20.50 6.42 30.22
N VAL A 49 -19.96 7.63 30.13
CA VAL A 49 -20.19 8.51 28.99
C VAL A 49 -19.12 8.19 27.91
N GLY A 50 -19.61 7.78 26.74
CA GLY A 50 -18.76 7.31 25.66
C GLY A 50 -18.47 5.81 25.72
N VAL A 51 -17.52 5.35 24.92
CA VAL A 51 -17.11 3.95 24.82
C VAL A 51 -15.62 3.81 25.04
N SER A 52 -15.22 2.69 25.63
CA SER A 52 -13.82 2.31 25.74
C SER A 52 -13.41 1.46 24.54
N VAL A 53 -12.24 1.72 23.97
CA VAL A 53 -11.68 0.88 22.92
C VAL A 53 -10.97 -0.31 23.56
N GLU A 54 -11.50 -1.52 23.35
CA GLU A 54 -10.91 -2.74 23.91
C GLU A 54 -9.84 -3.33 23.00
N ARG A 55 -10.11 -3.33 21.71
CA ARG A 55 -9.22 -3.94 20.71
C ARG A 55 -9.28 -3.17 19.40
N GLN A 56 -8.13 -3.05 18.79
CA GLN A 56 -7.99 -2.63 17.40
C GLN A 56 -7.26 -3.71 16.63
N SER A 57 -7.80 -4.12 15.50
CA SER A 57 -7.17 -5.10 14.62
C SER A 57 -7.31 -4.68 13.17
N VAL A 58 -6.28 -4.98 12.40
CA VAL A 58 -6.27 -4.77 10.96
C VAL A 58 -5.87 -6.08 10.30
N ALA A 59 -6.78 -6.62 9.51
CA ALA A 59 -6.51 -7.77 8.67
C ALA A 59 -5.76 -7.36 7.40
N GLY A 60 -5.24 -8.32 6.65
CA GLY A 60 -4.80 -8.08 5.29
C GLY A 60 -5.94 -7.52 4.44
N VAL A 61 -5.64 -6.59 3.55
CA VAL A 61 -6.62 -5.86 2.74
C VAL A 61 -6.39 -6.13 1.26
N SER A 62 -7.47 -6.36 0.52
CA SER A 62 -7.47 -6.37 -0.93
C SER A 62 -7.63 -4.94 -1.45
N ARG A 63 -6.70 -4.52 -2.31
CA ARG A 63 -6.73 -3.22 -2.97
C ARG A 63 -7.01 -3.41 -4.45
N GLU A 64 -8.01 -2.71 -4.93
CA GLU A 64 -8.31 -2.62 -6.35
C GLU A 64 -7.38 -1.60 -6.98
N LEU A 65 -6.71 -2.00 -8.05
CA LEU A 65 -5.80 -1.17 -8.81
C LEU A 65 -6.33 -1.04 -10.23
N ILE A 66 -6.99 0.07 -10.51
CA ILE A 66 -7.59 0.35 -11.82
C ILE A 66 -6.63 1.21 -12.61
N ILE A 67 -6.11 0.65 -13.70
CA ILE A 67 -5.12 1.29 -14.56
C ILE A 67 -5.74 1.59 -15.91
N HIS A 68 -5.67 2.84 -16.32
CA HIS A 68 -6.12 3.32 -17.62
C HIS A 68 -4.94 3.48 -18.57
N CYS A 69 -5.04 2.90 -19.76
CA CYS A 69 -4.03 3.05 -20.82
C CYS A 69 -4.47 4.19 -21.76
N HIS A 70 -3.70 5.27 -21.80
CA HIS A 70 -4.09 6.50 -22.50
C HIS A 70 -3.35 6.75 -23.81
N SER A 71 -2.44 5.86 -24.22
CA SER A 71 -1.71 6.05 -25.46
C SER A 71 -2.55 5.67 -26.69
N SER A 72 -2.11 6.09 -27.87
CA SER A 72 -2.66 5.63 -29.13
C SER A 72 -2.42 4.13 -29.38
N HIS A 73 -1.55 3.49 -28.59
CA HIS A 73 -1.22 2.07 -28.62
C HIS A 73 -1.72 1.34 -27.36
N GLY A 74 -2.91 1.72 -26.89
CA GLY A 74 -3.46 1.24 -25.62
C GLY A 74 -3.53 -0.27 -25.50
N ASP A 75 -3.81 -0.99 -26.58
CA ASP A 75 -3.85 -2.45 -26.58
C ASP A 75 -2.45 -3.06 -26.32
N ALA A 76 -1.41 -2.53 -26.97
CA ALA A 76 -0.04 -3.00 -26.76
C ALA A 76 0.46 -2.65 -25.34
N ASP A 77 0.06 -1.48 -24.82
CA ASP A 77 0.38 -1.07 -23.45
C ASP A 77 -0.33 -1.96 -22.42
N ALA A 78 -1.57 -2.35 -22.69
CA ALA A 78 -2.31 -3.27 -21.84
C ALA A 78 -1.69 -4.68 -21.85
N GLU A 79 -1.28 -5.19 -23.01
CA GLU A 79 -0.57 -6.46 -23.13
C GLU A 79 0.74 -6.46 -22.37
N LEU A 80 1.51 -5.38 -22.46
CA LEU A 80 2.76 -5.21 -21.71
C LEU A 80 2.53 -5.21 -20.19
N LEU A 81 1.46 -4.61 -19.71
CA LEU A 81 1.06 -4.66 -18.31
C LEU A 81 0.76 -6.11 -17.86
N LEU A 82 0.00 -6.84 -18.67
CA LEU A 82 -0.35 -8.22 -18.39
C LEU A 82 0.89 -9.14 -18.39
N GLU A 83 1.84 -8.89 -19.27
CA GLU A 83 3.11 -9.61 -19.33
C GLU A 83 3.97 -9.36 -18.09
N LYS A 84 4.02 -8.12 -17.60
CA LYS A 84 4.79 -7.75 -16.41
C LYS A 84 4.16 -8.23 -15.10
N LEU A 85 2.86 -8.45 -15.08
CA LEU A 85 2.10 -8.89 -13.91
C LEU A 85 1.39 -10.24 -14.17
N PRO A 86 2.16 -11.32 -14.41
CA PRO A 86 1.57 -12.65 -14.60
C PRO A 86 0.91 -13.19 -13.32
N TYR A 87 0.24 -14.33 -13.45
CA TYR A 87 -0.32 -15.05 -12.30
C TYR A 87 0.73 -15.28 -11.21
N PHE A 88 0.29 -15.27 -9.95
CA PHE A 88 1.14 -15.49 -8.77
C PHE A 88 2.24 -14.44 -8.55
N THR A 89 2.12 -13.29 -9.20
CA THR A 89 3.06 -12.20 -8.98
C THR A 89 2.95 -11.68 -7.56
N SER A 90 4.08 -11.55 -6.91
CA SER A 90 4.24 -10.81 -5.66
C SER A 90 5.29 -9.72 -5.83
N GLY A 91 5.25 -8.74 -4.98
CA GLY A 91 6.20 -7.64 -5.08
C GLY A 91 5.98 -6.55 -4.03
N THR A 92 6.55 -5.41 -4.32
CA THR A 92 6.42 -4.22 -3.50
C THR A 92 5.89 -3.08 -4.37
N MET A 93 4.90 -2.37 -3.88
CA MET A 93 4.46 -1.12 -4.48
C MET A 93 5.01 0.05 -3.70
N TYR A 94 5.51 1.04 -4.45
CA TYR A 94 6.05 2.29 -3.93
C TYR A 94 5.14 3.42 -4.34
N LEU A 95 4.65 4.17 -3.37
CA LEU A 95 3.80 5.33 -3.60
C LEU A 95 4.61 6.60 -3.41
N VAL A 96 4.67 7.42 -4.47
CA VAL A 96 5.29 8.75 -4.45
C VAL A 96 6.79 8.70 -4.02
N ASP A 97 7.47 7.59 -4.28
CA ASP A 97 8.88 7.36 -3.89
C ASP A 97 9.15 7.53 -2.39
N LYS A 98 8.10 7.51 -1.58
CA LYS A 98 8.19 7.77 -0.14
C LYS A 98 7.66 6.63 0.70
N PHE A 99 6.62 5.96 0.23
CA PHE A 99 5.94 4.92 0.97
C PHE A 99 6.00 3.61 0.21
N PHE A 100 6.02 2.50 0.93
CA PHE A 100 5.97 1.18 0.33
C PHE A 100 4.96 0.27 1.04
N CYS A 101 4.44 -0.69 0.28
CA CYS A 101 3.57 -1.75 0.77
C CYS A 101 3.84 -3.03 -0.02
N ARG A 102 3.87 -4.18 0.66
CA ARG A 102 3.97 -5.49 0.00
C ARG A 102 2.63 -5.90 -0.55
N PHE A 103 2.64 -6.54 -1.71
CA PHE A 103 1.43 -7.06 -2.34
C PHE A 103 1.63 -8.47 -2.92
N VAL A 104 0.52 -9.15 -3.09
CA VAL A 104 0.40 -10.38 -3.87
C VAL A 104 -0.77 -10.20 -4.83
N LEU A 105 -0.59 -10.53 -6.09
CA LEU A 105 -1.67 -10.47 -7.08
C LEU A 105 -2.70 -11.57 -6.76
N SER A 106 -3.89 -11.16 -6.30
CA SER A 106 -4.93 -12.08 -5.86
C SER A 106 -5.96 -12.40 -6.94
N LYS A 107 -6.08 -11.52 -7.95
CA LYS A 107 -6.98 -11.74 -9.07
C LYS A 107 -6.33 -11.25 -10.35
N THR A 108 -6.42 -12.05 -11.38
CA THR A 108 -5.99 -11.65 -12.72
C THR A 108 -6.77 -10.47 -13.22
N PRO A 109 -6.10 -9.58 -13.94
CA PRO A 109 -6.74 -8.42 -14.46
C PRO A 109 -7.85 -8.76 -15.44
N TYR A 110 -8.94 -8.08 -15.29
CA TYR A 110 -10.05 -8.10 -16.21
C TYR A 110 -10.07 -6.81 -16.99
N THR A 111 -10.16 -6.88 -18.32
CA THR A 111 -10.25 -5.69 -19.14
C THR A 111 -11.68 -5.15 -19.08
N LYS A 112 -11.87 -4.00 -18.45
CA LYS A 112 -13.18 -3.35 -18.31
C LYS A 112 -13.64 -2.67 -19.61
N SER A 113 -12.71 -2.24 -20.45
CA SER A 113 -12.96 -1.58 -21.72
C SER A 113 -11.93 -1.99 -22.75
N ILE A 114 -12.37 -2.22 -23.98
CA ILE A 114 -11.50 -2.72 -25.04
C ILE A 114 -11.04 -1.58 -25.96
N HIS A 115 -11.83 -0.53 -26.18
CA HIS A 115 -11.48 0.56 -27.10
C HIS A 115 -12.12 1.89 -26.71
N PRO A 116 -11.47 3.02 -27.05
CA PRO A 116 -10.11 3.19 -27.59
C PRO A 116 -9.02 3.13 -26.51
N TYR A 117 -9.39 3.13 -25.22
CA TYR A 117 -8.49 3.19 -24.09
C TYR A 117 -8.79 2.05 -23.13
N PRO A 118 -8.01 0.95 -23.17
CA PRO A 118 -8.20 -0.19 -22.27
C PRO A 118 -8.08 0.21 -20.80
N VAL A 119 -8.93 -0.39 -19.97
CA VAL A 119 -8.90 -0.24 -18.52
C VAL A 119 -8.69 -1.60 -17.90
N LEU A 120 -7.62 -1.76 -17.17
CA LEU A 120 -7.26 -2.99 -16.48
C LEU A 120 -7.55 -2.87 -14.99
N ASP A 121 -8.16 -3.91 -14.45
CA ASP A 121 -8.53 -4.00 -13.04
C ASP A 121 -7.76 -5.13 -12.37
N PHE A 122 -6.78 -4.77 -11.56
CA PHE A 122 -5.97 -5.70 -10.79
C PHE A 122 -6.44 -5.73 -9.34
N MET A 123 -6.51 -6.89 -8.75
CA MET A 123 -6.75 -7.04 -7.32
C MET A 123 -5.45 -7.47 -6.63
N LEU A 124 -4.95 -6.62 -5.75
CA LEU A 124 -3.73 -6.84 -4.99
C LEU A 124 -4.08 -7.10 -3.52
N PHE A 125 -3.67 -8.25 -3.01
CA PHE A 125 -3.78 -8.52 -1.59
C PHE A 125 -2.55 -8.00 -0.85
N CYS A 126 -2.75 -7.16 0.16
CA CYS A 126 -1.71 -6.60 1.01
C CYS A 126 -1.77 -7.26 2.39
N PRO A 127 -0.87 -8.21 2.69
CA PRO A 127 -0.87 -8.90 4.00
C PRO A 127 -0.64 -7.95 5.17
N LYS A 128 0.16 -6.93 4.93
CA LYS A 128 0.39 -5.82 5.85
C LYS A 128 -0.12 -4.55 5.17
N PRO A 129 -1.34 -4.10 5.50
CA PRO A 129 -2.06 -3.12 4.68
C PRO A 129 -1.58 -1.68 4.84
N PHE A 130 -0.67 -1.41 5.76
CA PHE A 130 -0.15 -0.08 6.00
C PHE A 130 0.91 0.33 4.98
N TRP A 131 0.97 1.61 4.71
CA TRP A 131 2.06 2.22 3.98
C TRP A 131 3.21 2.54 4.93
N TYR A 132 4.35 1.94 4.67
CA TYR A 132 5.57 2.14 5.45
C TYR A 132 6.43 3.21 4.81
N ASN A 133 7.07 4.06 5.62
CA ASN A 133 8.01 5.05 5.12
C ASN A 133 9.32 4.36 4.69
N LEU A 134 9.81 4.71 3.50
CA LEU A 134 11.10 4.23 2.99
C LEU A 134 12.29 4.75 3.81
N GLN A 135 12.17 5.95 4.37
CA GLN A 135 13.21 6.53 5.18
C GLN A 135 12.97 6.17 6.65
N ALA A 136 13.87 5.37 7.21
CA ALA A 136 13.90 5.16 8.65
C ALA A 136 14.15 6.50 9.35
N GLN A 137 13.22 6.92 10.19
CA GLN A 137 13.43 8.09 11.05
C GLN A 137 14.22 7.65 12.26
N SER A 138 15.45 8.11 12.38
CA SER A 138 16.23 7.97 13.60
C SER A 138 15.98 9.18 14.51
N PHE A 139 15.56 8.93 15.74
CA PHE A 139 15.42 9.96 16.75
C PHE A 139 16.68 9.93 17.61
N CYS A 140 17.46 11.01 17.60
CA CYS A 140 18.50 11.25 18.59
C CYS A 140 17.91 12.07 19.75
N ILE A 141 17.77 11.45 20.90
CA ILE A 141 17.43 12.17 22.13
C ILE A 141 18.76 12.63 22.75
N ASN A 142 19.14 13.87 22.46
CA ASN A 142 20.35 14.45 23.03
C ASN A 142 20.24 14.54 24.56
N GLY A 143 21.22 14.00 25.26
CA GLY A 143 21.32 14.07 26.72
C GLY A 143 20.61 12.96 27.49
N PHE A 144 19.97 12.03 26.81
CA PHE A 144 19.42 10.84 27.45
C PHE A 144 20.32 9.63 27.15
N VAL A 145 20.85 9.01 28.17
CA VAL A 145 21.41 7.67 28.02
C VAL A 145 20.21 6.74 28.05
N PRO A 146 19.79 6.14 26.93
CA PRO A 146 18.62 5.29 26.95
C PRO A 146 18.94 4.05 27.77
N SER A 147 18.34 3.97 28.94
CA SER A 147 18.40 2.75 29.78
C SER A 147 17.48 1.64 29.25
N PHE A 148 16.74 1.91 28.16
CA PHE A 148 15.92 0.93 27.48
C PHE A 148 16.17 0.93 25.98
N ARG A 149 16.08 -0.24 25.38
CA ARG A 149 16.19 -0.42 23.93
C ARG A 149 14.79 -0.46 23.32
N LEU A 150 14.56 0.27 22.23
CA LEU A 150 13.37 0.11 21.42
C LEU A 150 13.61 -0.95 20.35
N PRO A 151 12.61 -1.82 20.09
CA PRO A 151 11.29 -1.86 20.73
C PRO A 151 11.34 -2.36 22.16
N VAL A 152 10.63 -1.69 23.03
CA VAL A 152 10.45 -2.15 24.41
C VAL A 152 9.55 -3.37 24.37
N ASN A 153 10.02 -4.46 24.91
CA ASN A 153 9.21 -5.67 25.05
C ASN A 153 8.28 -5.52 26.27
N TYR A 154 7.04 -5.17 26.02
CA TYR A 154 6.03 -4.99 27.07
C TYR A 154 5.49 -6.31 27.66
N SER A 155 6.05 -7.46 27.27
CA SER A 155 5.63 -8.75 27.81
C SER A 155 5.98 -8.95 29.29
N LYS A 156 6.81 -8.07 29.88
CA LYS A 156 7.12 -8.06 31.30
C LYS A 156 6.76 -6.70 31.89
N PRO A 157 6.01 -6.66 33.02
CA PRO A 157 5.76 -5.42 33.71
C PRO A 157 7.08 -4.85 34.23
N HIS A 158 7.51 -3.73 33.67
CA HIS A 158 8.64 -2.98 34.22
C HIS A 158 8.13 -2.24 35.45
N ARG A 159 8.63 -2.64 36.62
CA ARG A 159 8.50 -1.80 37.81
C ARG A 159 9.47 -0.64 37.64
N PHE A 160 8.89 0.55 37.50
CA PHE A 160 9.66 1.77 37.68
C PHE A 160 9.96 1.87 39.19
N GLY A 161 11.20 1.66 39.52
CA GLY A 161 11.72 1.98 40.84
C GLY A 161 12.19 3.41 40.91
#